data_f57756c81d855ecb39eb123ab8faf418
#
_entry.id   f57756c81d855ecb39eb123ab8faf418
#
_cell.length_a   1.000
_cell.length_b   1.000
_cell.length_c   1.000
_cell.angle_alpha   90.00
_cell.angle_beta   90.00
_cell.angle_gamma   90.00
#
_symmetry.space_group_name_H-M   'P 1'
#
loop_
_entity.id
_entity.type
_entity.pdbx_description
1 polymer ?
#
loop_
_entity_poly.entity_id
_entity_poly.type
_entity_poly.pdbx_seq_one_letter_code
_entity_poly.pdbx_strand_id
1 'polypeptide(L)'
;MSKLNFKNGTFLLKNDPHHRKLAYTDTSNLEAEDIFLCLPGLLETRDTFIPLFESSNSSSNIRVLSIDYCGRGDSDSLHLGTNYSMSRYMYDIEDFLKNYVLEKHKNKDVRLHLIGTSMGGVLAIYLIEKFNHKIFSVLLNDIGLKIEWAALSKLNKSIDSSAIEIATAKIHSRVITEVKSPSHFDLPYQFDLIGINLSDLVKSYEGRIVLLHNTSSLMCPSEIAEFSQKKFKNLEIKKIESDGHPVAWSPQITEWVYSNLVFHKIVTH
;
A
#
# COMPACT_ATOMS: atom_id res chain seq x y z
N MET A 1 -22.96 19.82 -5.12
CA MET A 1 -22.23 18.56 -4.80
C MET A 1 -21.74 17.99 -6.12
N SER A 2 -20.44 18.09 -6.40
CA SER A 2 -19.83 17.43 -7.58
C SER A 2 -20.01 15.92 -7.42
N LYS A 3 -20.53 15.23 -8.44
CA LYS A 3 -20.60 13.76 -8.46
C LYS A 3 -19.16 13.24 -8.28
N LEU A 4 -18.95 12.43 -7.25
CA LEU A 4 -17.70 11.67 -7.09
C LEU A 4 -17.51 10.81 -8.36
N ASN A 5 -16.40 11.06 -9.06
CA ASN A 5 -16.12 10.45 -10.37
C ASN A 5 -15.29 9.16 -10.23
N PHE A 6 -15.63 8.30 -9.28
CA PHE A 6 -15.00 6.97 -9.16
C PHE A 6 -16.05 5.86 -9.09
N LYS A 7 -15.65 4.67 -9.50
CA LYS A 7 -16.50 3.49 -9.59
C LYS A 7 -15.94 2.36 -8.76
N ASN A 8 -16.80 1.68 -8.03
CA ASN A 8 -16.51 0.39 -7.42
C ASN A 8 -16.69 -0.72 -8.45
N GLY A 9 -15.80 -1.70 -8.42
CA GLY A 9 -15.85 -2.86 -9.30
C GLY A 9 -15.23 -4.08 -8.66
N THR A 10 -15.34 -5.21 -9.35
CA THR A 10 -14.67 -6.45 -8.98
C THR A 10 -13.84 -6.97 -10.16
N PHE A 11 -12.67 -7.50 -9.86
CA PHE A 11 -11.77 -8.16 -10.80
C PHE A 11 -11.72 -9.65 -10.48
N LEU A 12 -12.06 -10.48 -11.47
CA LEU A 12 -11.95 -11.93 -11.34
C LEU A 12 -10.47 -12.31 -11.45
N LEU A 13 -9.91 -12.85 -10.38
CA LEU A 13 -8.51 -13.30 -10.33
C LEU A 13 -8.31 -14.42 -11.35
N LYS A 14 -7.42 -14.19 -12.30
CA LYS A 14 -7.26 -15.09 -13.48
C LYS A 14 -6.62 -16.41 -13.14
N ASN A 15 -5.71 -16.39 -12.16
CA ASN A 15 -4.95 -17.57 -11.77
C ASN A 15 -5.43 -18.19 -10.45
N ASP A 16 -6.58 -17.77 -9.94
CA ASP A 16 -7.15 -18.32 -8.71
C ASP A 16 -8.05 -19.51 -9.02
N PRO A 17 -7.75 -20.71 -8.46
CA PRO A 17 -8.52 -21.93 -8.75
C PRO A 17 -9.96 -21.88 -8.27
N HIS A 18 -10.28 -20.96 -7.38
CA HIS A 18 -11.62 -20.76 -6.82
C HIS A 18 -12.35 -19.57 -7.44
N HIS A 19 -11.77 -18.95 -8.48
CA HIS A 19 -12.35 -17.82 -9.18
C HIS A 19 -12.76 -16.66 -8.26
N ARG A 20 -11.93 -16.37 -7.23
CA ARG A 20 -12.18 -15.27 -6.30
C ARG A 20 -12.19 -13.93 -7.00
N LYS A 21 -13.01 -13.03 -6.48
CA LYS A 21 -13.10 -11.64 -6.91
C LYS A 21 -12.33 -10.74 -5.95
N LEU A 22 -11.51 -9.88 -6.52
CA LEU A 22 -10.87 -8.79 -5.81
C LEU A 22 -11.69 -7.52 -6.07
N ALA A 23 -12.14 -6.87 -5.01
CA ALA A 23 -12.87 -5.61 -5.10
C ALA A 23 -11.90 -4.43 -5.22
N TYR A 24 -12.29 -3.44 -6.01
CA TYR A 24 -11.50 -2.23 -6.21
C TYR A 24 -12.39 -0.99 -6.36
N THR A 25 -11.80 0.17 -6.13
CA THR A 25 -12.31 1.49 -6.51
C THR A 25 -11.37 2.09 -7.56
N ASP A 26 -11.90 2.75 -8.57
CA ASP A 26 -11.16 3.24 -9.73
C ASP A 26 -11.78 4.53 -10.27
N THR A 27 -11.00 5.59 -10.46
CA THR A 27 -11.44 6.81 -11.17
C THR A 27 -11.68 6.58 -12.65
N SER A 28 -11.27 5.42 -13.18
CA SER A 28 -11.50 4.98 -14.56
C SER A 28 -10.95 5.93 -15.65
N ASN A 29 -10.01 6.80 -15.30
CA ASN A 29 -9.37 7.70 -16.24
C ASN A 29 -8.31 6.94 -17.06
N LEU A 30 -8.69 6.46 -18.25
CA LEU A 30 -7.79 5.70 -19.13
C LEU A 30 -6.82 6.60 -19.93
N GLU A 31 -7.02 7.91 -19.91
CA GLU A 31 -6.12 8.88 -20.56
C GLU A 31 -5.03 9.40 -19.59
N ALA A 32 -5.09 9.02 -18.33
CA ALA A 32 -4.10 9.42 -17.34
C ALA A 32 -2.69 8.93 -17.70
N GLU A 33 -1.70 9.78 -17.49
CA GLU A 33 -0.28 9.43 -17.56
C GLU A 33 0.25 8.92 -16.21
N ASP A 34 -0.36 9.37 -15.10
CA ASP A 34 0.00 8.97 -13.75
C ASP A 34 -1.05 8.05 -13.16
N ILE A 35 -0.64 6.84 -12.82
CA ILE A 35 -1.51 5.82 -12.23
C ILE A 35 -1.06 5.55 -10.82
N PHE A 36 -1.96 5.77 -9.85
CA PHE A 36 -1.73 5.50 -8.44
C PHE A 36 -2.46 4.22 -8.03
N LEU A 37 -1.71 3.19 -7.63
CA LEU A 37 -2.25 1.99 -7.00
C LEU A 37 -2.06 2.07 -5.49
N CYS A 38 -3.17 2.14 -4.76
CA CYS A 38 -3.21 2.30 -3.32
C CYS A 38 -3.43 0.96 -2.62
N LEU A 39 -2.55 0.64 -1.67
CA LEU A 39 -2.48 -0.62 -0.94
C LEU A 39 -2.78 -0.36 0.55
N PRO A 40 -3.90 -0.86 1.09
CA PRO A 40 -4.31 -0.64 2.46
C PRO A 40 -3.38 -1.23 3.52
N GLY A 41 -3.53 -0.78 4.76
CA GLY A 41 -2.88 -1.35 5.94
C GLY A 41 -3.48 -2.69 6.38
N LEU A 42 -2.97 -3.19 7.51
CA LEU A 42 -3.25 -4.56 7.98
C LEU A 42 -4.74 -4.85 8.16
N LEU A 43 -5.46 -3.94 8.80
CA LEU A 43 -6.90 -4.05 9.08
C LEU A 43 -7.69 -2.90 8.44
N GLU A 44 -7.27 -2.48 7.26
CA GLU A 44 -7.92 -1.45 6.46
C GLU A 44 -8.58 -2.06 5.22
N THR A 45 -9.45 -1.27 4.61
CA THR A 45 -10.06 -1.53 3.30
C THR A 45 -9.65 -0.44 2.31
N ARG A 46 -10.04 -0.59 1.04
CA ARG A 46 -9.83 0.42 0.01
C ARG A 46 -10.42 1.79 0.35
N ASP A 47 -11.41 1.83 1.26
CA ASP A 47 -12.08 3.06 1.69
C ASP A 47 -11.13 4.02 2.43
N THR A 48 -10.03 3.52 2.98
CA THR A 48 -8.96 4.36 3.59
C THR A 48 -8.47 5.45 2.63
N PHE A 49 -8.51 5.22 1.33
CA PHE A 49 -8.00 6.13 0.31
C PHE A 49 -9.06 7.06 -0.31
N ILE A 50 -10.29 7.12 0.23
CA ILE A 50 -11.33 8.05 -0.25
C ILE A 50 -10.82 9.48 -0.43
N PRO A 51 -10.03 10.07 0.49
CA PRO A 51 -9.50 11.43 0.31
C PRO A 51 -8.63 11.60 -0.94
N LEU A 52 -7.88 10.56 -1.38
CA LEU A 52 -7.14 10.62 -2.64
C LEU A 52 -8.07 10.64 -3.84
N PHE A 53 -9.13 9.84 -3.83
CA PHE A 53 -10.12 9.85 -4.92
C PHE A 53 -10.83 11.19 -5.04
N GLU A 54 -11.21 11.81 -3.93
CA GLU A 54 -11.85 13.11 -3.90
C GLU A 54 -10.94 14.22 -4.45
N SER A 55 -9.67 14.20 -4.07
CA SER A 55 -8.68 15.19 -4.51
C SER A 55 -8.26 14.99 -5.98
N SER A 56 -8.33 13.77 -6.52
CA SER A 56 -7.98 13.48 -7.92
C SER A 56 -8.94 14.07 -8.95
N ASN A 57 -10.17 14.39 -8.54
CA ASN A 57 -11.21 14.94 -9.43
C ASN A 57 -10.83 16.30 -10.08
N SER A 58 -9.83 17.00 -9.53
CA SER A 58 -9.33 18.27 -10.08
C SER A 58 -8.23 18.08 -11.15
N SER A 59 -7.75 16.87 -11.38
CA SER A 59 -6.67 16.58 -12.34
C SER A 59 -7.11 15.59 -13.42
N SER A 60 -7.07 16.02 -14.68
CA SER A 60 -7.38 15.16 -15.85
C SER A 60 -6.29 14.13 -16.16
N ASN A 61 -5.12 14.23 -15.52
CA ASN A 61 -3.94 13.42 -15.85
C ASN A 61 -3.66 12.29 -14.86
N ILE A 62 -4.52 12.10 -13.86
CA ILE A 62 -4.34 11.14 -12.76
C ILE A 62 -5.43 10.07 -12.83
N ARG A 63 -5.02 8.81 -12.64
CA ARG A 63 -5.89 7.68 -12.35
C ARG A 63 -5.54 7.10 -10.99
N VAL A 64 -6.54 6.96 -10.13
CA VAL A 64 -6.39 6.40 -8.78
C VAL A 64 -7.14 5.08 -8.69
N LEU A 65 -6.47 4.06 -8.18
CA LEU A 65 -7.04 2.75 -7.88
C LEU A 65 -6.73 2.37 -6.43
N SER A 66 -7.67 1.73 -5.78
CA SER A 66 -7.47 1.10 -4.47
C SER A 66 -8.17 -0.25 -4.44
N ILE A 67 -7.64 -1.21 -3.69
CA ILE A 67 -8.15 -2.58 -3.63
C ILE A 67 -8.47 -3.00 -2.20
N ASP A 68 -9.38 -3.97 -2.07
CA ASP A 68 -9.51 -4.74 -0.84
C ASP A 68 -8.72 -6.05 -0.98
N TYR A 69 -7.90 -6.37 -0.01
CA TYR A 69 -7.31 -7.72 0.03
C TYR A 69 -8.38 -8.77 0.32
N CYS A 70 -8.12 -10.04 -0.01
CA CYS A 70 -9.04 -11.12 0.31
C CYS A 70 -9.47 -11.10 1.79
N GLY A 71 -10.78 -11.33 2.02
CA GLY A 71 -11.41 -11.31 3.34
C GLY A 71 -11.59 -9.90 3.94
N ARG A 72 -11.44 -8.84 3.15
CA ARG A 72 -11.68 -7.45 3.55
C ARG A 72 -12.61 -6.75 2.55
N GLY A 73 -13.38 -5.80 3.03
CA GLY A 73 -14.30 -5.00 2.23
C GLY A 73 -15.27 -5.87 1.44
N ASP A 74 -15.27 -5.67 0.13
CA ASP A 74 -16.13 -6.43 -0.80
C ASP A 74 -15.36 -7.52 -1.59
N SER A 75 -14.08 -7.78 -1.24
CA SER A 75 -13.31 -8.89 -1.80
C SER A 75 -13.72 -10.23 -1.22
N ASP A 76 -13.66 -11.28 -2.06
CA ASP A 76 -13.99 -12.62 -1.61
C ASP A 76 -13.04 -13.11 -0.50
N SER A 77 -13.61 -13.90 0.40
CA SER A 77 -12.85 -14.57 1.46
C SER A 77 -12.12 -15.80 0.93
N LEU A 78 -11.07 -16.21 1.66
CA LEU A 78 -10.37 -17.47 1.37
C LEU A 78 -11.19 -18.67 1.82
N HIS A 79 -11.10 -19.75 1.04
CA HIS A 79 -11.67 -21.05 1.42
C HIS A 79 -11.05 -21.59 2.71
N LEU A 80 -11.80 -22.43 3.41
CA LEU A 80 -11.30 -23.15 4.58
C LEU A 80 -10.06 -23.97 4.20
N GLY A 81 -9.07 -23.97 5.08
CA GLY A 81 -7.77 -24.63 4.83
C GLY A 81 -6.72 -23.79 4.11
N THR A 82 -7.06 -22.57 3.66
CA THR A 82 -6.10 -21.59 3.15
C THR A 82 -5.97 -20.43 4.11
N ASN A 83 -4.74 -20.07 4.51
CA ASN A 83 -4.50 -19.01 5.46
C ASN A 83 -4.39 -17.64 4.78
N TYR A 84 -4.83 -16.60 5.49
CA TYR A 84 -4.57 -15.22 5.12
C TYR A 84 -3.12 -14.89 5.42
N SER A 85 -2.34 -14.58 4.38
CA SER A 85 -0.92 -14.29 4.49
C SER A 85 -0.48 -13.22 3.48
N MET A 86 0.69 -12.63 3.72
CA MET A 86 1.22 -11.60 2.84
C MET A 86 1.53 -12.14 1.44
N SER A 87 1.98 -13.38 1.30
CA SER A 87 2.20 -14.00 -0.02
C SER A 87 0.89 -14.15 -0.80
N ARG A 88 -0.23 -14.42 -0.12
CA ARG A 88 -1.54 -14.49 -0.74
C ARG A 88 -1.99 -13.12 -1.24
N TYR A 89 -1.80 -12.07 -0.43
CA TYR A 89 -2.12 -10.70 -0.87
C TYR A 89 -1.25 -10.27 -2.06
N MET A 90 0.05 -10.58 -2.01
CA MET A 90 0.97 -10.33 -3.14
C MET A 90 0.49 -10.98 -4.43
N TYR A 91 0.08 -12.25 -4.36
CA TYR A 91 -0.43 -12.98 -5.51
C TYR A 91 -1.66 -12.28 -6.14
N ASP A 92 -2.62 -11.88 -5.31
CA ASP A 92 -3.84 -11.19 -5.75
C ASP A 92 -3.51 -9.80 -6.34
N ILE A 93 -2.58 -9.05 -5.72
CA ILE A 93 -2.11 -7.74 -6.21
C ILE A 93 -1.40 -7.89 -7.55
N GLU A 94 -0.52 -8.87 -7.69
CA GLU A 94 0.22 -9.09 -8.94
C GLU A 94 -0.71 -9.44 -10.10
N ASP A 95 -1.71 -10.27 -9.86
CA ASP A 95 -2.71 -10.63 -10.87
C ASP A 95 -3.52 -9.40 -11.29
N PHE A 96 -3.97 -8.59 -10.33
CA PHE A 96 -4.68 -7.34 -10.59
C PHE A 96 -3.80 -6.32 -11.33
N LEU A 97 -2.57 -6.13 -10.88
CA LEU A 97 -1.64 -5.19 -11.51
C LEU A 97 -1.36 -5.58 -12.97
N LYS A 98 -1.02 -6.83 -13.23
CA LYS A 98 -0.71 -7.32 -14.59
C LYS A 98 -1.92 -7.28 -15.52
N ASN A 99 -3.03 -7.84 -15.07
CA ASN A 99 -4.16 -8.18 -15.92
C ASN A 99 -5.29 -7.15 -15.91
N TYR A 100 -5.25 -6.16 -15.04
CA TYR A 100 -6.21 -5.07 -15.02
C TYR A 100 -5.53 -3.71 -15.20
N VAL A 101 -4.54 -3.38 -14.38
CA VAL A 101 -3.94 -2.03 -14.40
C VAL A 101 -3.06 -1.86 -15.64
N LEU A 102 -2.02 -2.68 -15.79
CA LEU A 102 -1.05 -2.56 -16.89
C LEU A 102 -1.66 -2.96 -18.24
N GLU A 103 -2.53 -3.96 -18.29
CA GLU A 103 -3.17 -4.38 -19.55
C GLU A 103 -4.01 -3.25 -20.17
N LYS A 104 -4.70 -2.44 -19.36
CA LYS A 104 -5.45 -1.29 -19.85
C LYS A 104 -4.59 -0.16 -20.40
N HIS A 105 -3.31 -0.15 -20.07
CA HIS A 105 -2.35 0.87 -20.49
C HIS A 105 -1.20 0.33 -21.33
N LYS A 106 -1.31 -0.91 -21.86
CA LYS A 106 -0.22 -1.59 -22.57
C LYS A 106 0.36 -0.85 -23.78
N ASN A 107 -0.41 0.05 -24.37
CA ASN A 107 -0.02 0.86 -25.54
C ASN A 107 0.29 2.33 -25.17
N LYS A 108 0.43 2.63 -23.88
CA LYS A 108 0.69 3.98 -23.37
C LYS A 108 1.94 3.99 -22.51
N ASP A 109 2.69 5.06 -22.59
CA ASP A 109 3.77 5.33 -21.63
C ASP A 109 3.15 5.98 -20.39
N VAL A 110 3.03 5.20 -19.32
CA VAL A 110 2.41 5.63 -18.06
C VAL A 110 3.36 5.48 -16.90
N ARG A 111 3.25 6.37 -15.94
CA ARG A 111 4.00 6.32 -14.68
C ARG A 111 3.15 5.64 -13.62
N LEU A 112 3.59 4.46 -13.18
CA LEU A 112 2.94 3.73 -12.09
C LEU A 112 3.51 4.17 -10.75
N HIS A 113 2.67 4.68 -9.88
CA HIS A 113 2.97 5.04 -8.51
C HIS A 113 2.30 4.05 -7.55
N LEU A 114 3.03 3.55 -6.58
CA LEU A 114 2.45 2.75 -5.49
C LEU A 114 2.31 3.63 -4.24
N ILE A 115 1.15 3.56 -3.61
CA ILE A 115 0.90 4.18 -2.31
C ILE A 115 0.57 3.07 -1.33
N GLY A 116 1.42 2.83 -0.35
CA GLY A 116 1.22 1.78 0.63
C GLY A 116 1.12 2.30 2.05
N THR A 117 0.03 1.98 2.74
CA THR A 117 -0.14 2.30 4.16
C THR A 117 0.32 1.13 5.02
N SER A 118 1.29 1.34 5.91
CA SER A 118 1.74 0.31 6.84
C SER A 118 2.05 -1.02 6.15
N MET A 119 1.29 -2.10 6.38
CA MET A 119 1.42 -3.38 5.66
C MET A 119 1.39 -3.20 4.13
N GLY A 120 0.52 -2.32 3.62
CA GLY A 120 0.49 -2.01 2.19
C GLY A 120 1.80 -1.41 1.68
N GLY A 121 2.52 -0.67 2.52
CA GLY A 121 3.89 -0.19 2.21
C GLY A 121 4.90 -1.32 2.13
N VAL A 122 4.80 -2.31 3.02
CA VAL A 122 5.64 -3.53 2.94
C VAL A 122 5.37 -4.26 1.63
N LEU A 123 4.11 -4.48 1.26
CA LEU A 123 3.74 -5.10 -0.02
C LEU A 123 4.25 -4.31 -1.22
N ALA A 124 4.19 -2.96 -1.16
CA ALA A 124 4.75 -2.10 -2.20
C ALA A 124 6.28 -2.28 -2.37
N ILE A 125 7.03 -2.47 -1.27
CA ILE A 125 8.47 -2.77 -1.31
C ILE A 125 8.73 -4.11 -2.01
N TYR A 126 7.95 -5.15 -1.75
CA TYR A 126 8.06 -6.43 -2.47
C TYR A 126 7.67 -6.33 -3.94
N LEU A 127 6.72 -5.46 -4.29
CA LEU A 127 6.38 -5.22 -5.69
C LEU A 127 7.53 -4.56 -6.47
N ILE A 128 8.38 -3.75 -5.83
CA ILE A 128 9.58 -3.18 -6.44
C ILE A 128 10.48 -4.31 -6.98
N GLU A 129 10.73 -5.36 -6.19
CA GLU A 129 11.57 -6.48 -6.61
C GLU A 129 11.08 -7.13 -7.91
N LYS A 130 9.76 -7.25 -8.09
CA LYS A 130 9.15 -7.93 -9.24
C LYS A 130 8.86 -7.02 -10.44
N PHE A 131 8.61 -5.74 -10.19
CA PHE A 131 8.12 -4.78 -11.19
C PHE A 131 8.96 -3.49 -11.25
N ASN A 132 10.19 -3.51 -10.77
CA ASN A 132 11.03 -2.34 -10.59
C ASN A 132 11.01 -1.40 -11.81
N HIS A 133 11.18 -1.95 -13.04
CA HIS A 133 11.19 -1.20 -14.30
C HIS A 133 9.81 -0.61 -14.72
N LYS A 134 8.73 -0.96 -14.02
CA LYS A 134 7.37 -0.44 -14.26
C LYS A 134 6.94 0.56 -13.20
N ILE A 135 7.56 0.52 -12.02
CA ILE A 135 7.18 1.37 -10.90
C ILE A 135 8.02 2.65 -10.96
N PHE A 136 7.34 3.77 -11.16
CA PHE A 136 7.98 5.08 -11.24
C PHE A 136 8.33 5.64 -9.86
N SER A 137 7.43 5.54 -8.89
CA SER A 137 7.68 5.92 -7.50
C SER A 137 6.86 5.13 -6.50
N VAL A 138 7.30 5.13 -5.23
CA VAL A 138 6.59 4.50 -4.12
C VAL A 138 6.44 5.50 -2.98
N LEU A 139 5.24 5.62 -2.43
CA LEU A 139 4.98 6.32 -1.19
C LEU A 139 4.68 5.31 -0.08
N LEU A 140 5.47 5.37 0.97
CA LEU A 140 5.34 4.56 2.17
C LEU A 140 4.69 5.43 3.27
N ASN A 141 3.47 5.10 3.65
CA ASN A 141 2.80 5.80 4.73
C ASN A 141 3.16 5.13 6.07
N ASP A 142 4.07 5.79 6.76
CA ASP A 142 4.51 5.50 8.14
C ASP A 142 5.09 4.09 8.34
N ILE A 143 5.80 3.58 7.33
CA ILE A 143 6.56 2.32 7.38
C ILE A 143 7.89 2.49 6.66
N GLY A 144 9.00 2.13 7.32
CA GLY A 144 10.35 2.22 6.76
C GLY A 144 10.84 0.91 6.16
N LEU A 145 12.14 0.89 5.78
CA LEU A 145 12.81 -0.30 5.25
C LEU A 145 13.26 -1.28 6.34
N LYS A 146 12.92 -1.03 7.60
CA LYS A 146 13.12 -1.93 8.74
C LYS A 146 11.88 -1.91 9.63
N ILE A 147 11.51 -3.07 10.18
CA ILE A 147 10.39 -3.23 11.10
C ILE A 147 10.90 -3.93 12.35
N GLU A 148 10.78 -3.27 13.49
CA GLU A 148 11.28 -3.81 14.76
C GLU A 148 10.34 -4.85 15.35
N TRP A 149 10.89 -5.91 15.96
CA TRP A 149 10.11 -6.93 16.67
C TRP A 149 9.25 -6.34 17.79
N ALA A 150 9.80 -5.31 18.48
CA ALA A 150 9.05 -4.60 19.52
C ALA A 150 7.80 -3.89 18.98
N ALA A 151 7.90 -3.28 17.81
CA ALA A 151 6.78 -2.62 17.13
C ALA A 151 5.71 -3.64 16.72
N LEU A 152 6.11 -4.76 16.11
CA LEU A 152 5.18 -5.84 15.73
C LEU A 152 4.49 -6.44 16.96
N SER A 153 5.20 -6.62 18.07
CA SER A 153 4.61 -7.13 19.31
C SER A 153 3.56 -6.17 19.89
N LYS A 154 3.83 -4.85 19.85
CA LYS A 154 2.86 -3.84 20.28
C LYS A 154 1.62 -3.81 19.37
N LEU A 155 1.83 -3.90 18.05
CA LEU A 155 0.75 -3.97 17.09
C LEU A 155 -0.15 -5.19 17.36
N ASN A 156 0.43 -6.38 17.54
CA ASN A 156 -0.34 -7.59 17.84
C ASN A 156 -1.21 -7.44 19.11
N LYS A 157 -0.66 -6.81 20.15
CA LYS A 157 -1.43 -6.53 21.39
C LYS A 157 -2.56 -5.53 21.17
N SER A 158 -2.36 -4.53 20.31
CA SER A 158 -3.40 -3.52 20.01
C SER A 158 -4.59 -4.11 19.23
N ILE A 159 -4.37 -5.18 18.47
CA ILE A 159 -5.43 -5.87 17.71
C ILE A 159 -6.46 -6.55 18.64
N ASP A 160 -6.17 -6.74 19.92
CA ASP A 160 -7.09 -7.32 20.91
C ASP A 160 -8.00 -6.28 21.58
N SER A 161 -7.84 -4.99 21.31
CA SER A 161 -8.63 -3.93 21.95
C SER A 161 -9.97 -3.69 21.23
N SER A 162 -11.04 -3.44 22.01
CA SER A 162 -12.40 -3.20 21.53
C SER A 162 -12.57 -2.03 20.55
N ALA A 163 -11.61 -1.11 20.48
CA ALA A 163 -11.61 -0.01 19.51
C ALA A 163 -11.52 -0.50 18.03
N ILE A 164 -11.10 -1.74 17.84
CA ILE A 164 -11.00 -2.37 16.51
C ILE A 164 -12.35 -2.84 15.99
N GLU A 165 -13.35 -3.11 16.85
CA GLU A 165 -14.66 -3.63 16.42
C GLU A 165 -15.36 -2.71 15.40
N ILE A 166 -15.26 -1.41 15.54
CA ILE A 166 -15.92 -0.45 14.64
C ILE A 166 -15.17 -0.35 13.29
N ALA A 167 -13.85 -0.36 13.32
CA ALA A 167 -13.02 -0.32 12.10
C ALA A 167 -13.04 -1.64 11.32
N THR A 168 -13.33 -2.77 11.98
CA THR A 168 -13.29 -4.12 11.42
C THR A 168 -14.63 -4.65 10.90
N ALA A 169 -15.70 -3.84 10.92
CA ALA A 169 -17.04 -4.27 10.46
C ALA A 169 -17.08 -4.87 9.04
N LYS A 170 -16.08 -4.54 8.20
CA LYS A 170 -15.90 -5.06 6.84
C LYS A 170 -14.76 -6.08 6.74
N ILE A 171 -14.31 -6.67 7.84
CA ILE A 171 -13.18 -7.60 7.84
C ILE A 171 -13.64 -8.96 8.38
N HIS A 172 -13.39 -10.00 7.59
CA HIS A 172 -13.74 -11.37 7.98
C HIS A 172 -13.01 -11.77 9.27
N SER A 173 -13.72 -12.40 10.23
CA SER A 173 -13.18 -12.75 11.56
C SER A 173 -11.90 -13.58 11.52
N ARG A 174 -11.77 -14.49 10.55
CA ARG A 174 -10.54 -15.26 10.36
C ARG A 174 -9.33 -14.38 10.03
N VAL A 175 -9.51 -13.28 9.27
CA VAL A 175 -8.42 -12.32 9.01
C VAL A 175 -7.92 -11.76 10.33
N ILE A 176 -8.81 -11.31 11.21
CA ILE A 176 -8.45 -10.72 12.52
C ILE A 176 -7.65 -11.70 13.38
N THR A 177 -8.00 -12.98 13.31
CA THR A 177 -7.29 -14.03 14.04
C THR A 177 -5.94 -14.36 13.41
N GLU A 178 -5.92 -14.55 12.08
CA GLU A 178 -4.75 -15.06 11.37
C GLU A 178 -3.64 -14.01 11.18
N VAL A 179 -3.97 -12.70 11.14
CA VAL A 179 -2.95 -11.63 11.07
C VAL A 179 -2.05 -11.57 12.30
N LYS A 180 -2.48 -12.16 13.43
CA LYS A 180 -1.67 -12.28 14.66
C LYS A 180 -0.67 -13.42 14.61
N SER A 181 -0.84 -14.35 13.67
CA SER A 181 0.06 -15.48 13.53
C SER A 181 1.40 -15.06 12.91
N PRO A 182 2.54 -15.55 13.41
CA PRO A 182 3.82 -15.36 12.73
C PRO A 182 3.82 -15.80 11.27
N SER A 183 3.00 -16.80 10.90
CA SER A 183 2.86 -17.29 9.53
C SER A 183 2.14 -16.30 8.60
N HIS A 184 1.56 -15.22 9.11
CA HIS A 184 0.97 -14.18 8.27
C HIS A 184 2.05 -13.45 7.45
N PHE A 185 3.23 -13.21 8.04
CA PHE A 185 4.37 -12.64 7.34
C PHE A 185 5.22 -13.76 6.72
N ASP A 186 4.73 -14.36 5.66
CA ASP A 186 5.31 -15.52 4.98
C ASP A 186 6.15 -15.17 3.72
N LEU A 187 6.36 -13.88 3.46
CA LEU A 187 7.26 -13.41 2.42
C LEU A 187 8.73 -13.56 2.85
N PRO A 188 9.67 -13.85 1.94
CA PRO A 188 11.07 -13.97 2.28
C PRO A 188 11.64 -12.64 2.78
N TYR A 189 12.29 -12.64 3.94
CA TYR A 189 12.90 -11.44 4.52
C TYR A 189 14.22 -11.77 5.20
N GLN A 190 15.06 -10.74 5.30
CA GLN A 190 16.24 -10.77 6.18
C GLN A 190 15.85 -10.22 7.55
N PHE A 191 16.49 -10.71 8.61
CA PHE A 191 16.23 -10.25 9.97
C PHE A 191 17.50 -10.26 10.81
N ASP A 192 17.49 -9.46 11.86
CA ASP A 192 18.49 -9.44 12.92
C ASP A 192 17.78 -9.48 14.30
N LEU A 193 18.55 -9.30 15.36
CA LEU A 193 18.02 -9.27 16.73
C LEU A 193 16.98 -8.16 16.95
N ILE A 194 17.02 -7.11 16.15
CA ILE A 194 16.15 -5.93 16.29
C ILE A 194 14.88 -6.09 15.47
N GLY A 195 14.94 -6.68 14.27
CA GLY A 195 13.76 -6.77 13.42
C GLY A 195 14.00 -7.30 12.01
N ILE A 196 12.97 -7.11 11.17
CA ILE A 196 12.94 -7.45 9.76
C ILE A 196 13.62 -6.32 8.96
N ASN A 197 14.49 -6.67 8.02
CA ASN A 197 15.19 -5.73 7.14
C ASN A 197 14.74 -5.94 5.68
N LEU A 198 14.15 -4.90 5.08
CA LEU A 198 13.63 -4.90 3.72
C LEU A 198 14.52 -4.11 2.75
N SER A 199 15.64 -3.53 3.22
CA SER A 199 16.47 -2.63 2.41
C SER A 199 17.11 -3.29 1.18
N ASP A 200 17.30 -4.61 1.21
CA ASP A 200 17.86 -5.34 0.07
C ASP A 200 16.89 -5.45 -1.12
N LEU A 201 15.57 -5.42 -0.85
CA LEU A 201 14.55 -5.48 -1.89
C LEU A 201 14.52 -4.23 -2.77
N VAL A 202 15.05 -3.12 -2.30
CA VAL A 202 15.07 -1.85 -3.05
C VAL A 202 16.44 -1.50 -3.64
N LYS A 203 17.47 -2.34 -3.48
CA LYS A 203 18.85 -2.04 -3.91
C LYS A 203 19.00 -1.72 -5.40
N SER A 204 18.25 -2.43 -6.25
CA SER A 204 18.28 -2.24 -7.71
C SER A 204 17.22 -1.26 -8.22
N TYR A 205 16.44 -0.66 -7.32
CA TYR A 205 15.41 0.28 -7.71
C TYR A 205 16.00 1.66 -7.98
N GLU A 206 15.70 2.21 -9.14
CA GLU A 206 16.20 3.53 -9.57
C GLU A 206 15.16 4.63 -9.37
N GLY A 207 13.90 4.25 -9.11
CA GLY A 207 12.82 5.19 -8.86
C GLY A 207 12.93 5.88 -7.50
N ARG A 208 11.93 6.67 -7.18
CA ARG A 208 11.87 7.47 -5.95
C ARG A 208 11.02 6.78 -4.90
N ILE A 209 11.47 6.80 -3.66
CA ILE A 209 10.66 6.42 -2.49
C ILE A 209 10.41 7.67 -1.63
N VAL A 210 9.16 7.89 -1.26
CA VAL A 210 8.77 8.94 -0.30
C VAL A 210 8.22 8.27 0.95
N LEU A 211 8.77 8.59 2.10
CA LEU A 211 8.28 8.16 3.40
C LEU A 211 7.50 9.31 4.04
N LEU A 212 6.16 9.15 4.16
CA LEU A 212 5.38 9.96 5.08
C LEU A 212 5.65 9.44 6.48
N HIS A 213 6.40 10.19 7.26
CA HIS A 213 6.86 9.78 8.58
C HIS A 213 6.09 10.54 9.66
N ASN A 214 5.27 9.84 10.43
CA ASN A 214 4.71 10.39 11.65
C ASN A 214 5.78 10.45 12.74
N THR A 215 6.10 11.65 13.20
CA THR A 215 7.18 11.86 14.20
C THR A 215 6.89 11.20 15.55
N SER A 216 5.63 10.83 15.83
CA SER A 216 5.19 10.13 17.04
C SER A 216 4.97 8.62 16.82
N SER A 217 5.33 8.08 15.66
CA SER A 217 5.06 6.69 15.29
C SER A 217 5.89 5.70 16.11
N LEU A 218 5.23 4.65 16.60
CA LEU A 218 5.89 3.49 17.20
C LEU A 218 6.26 2.42 16.17
N MET A 219 5.63 2.46 14.98
CA MET A 219 5.92 1.50 13.89
C MET A 219 7.09 1.95 13.02
N CYS A 220 7.26 3.27 12.87
CA CYS A 220 8.35 3.86 12.13
C CYS A 220 8.98 4.99 12.96
N PRO A 221 9.69 4.69 14.07
CA PRO A 221 10.38 5.71 14.84
C PRO A 221 11.46 6.42 14.01
N SER A 222 11.93 7.58 14.47
CA SER A 222 12.88 8.42 13.71
C SER A 222 14.14 7.67 13.29
N GLU A 223 14.63 6.77 14.12
CA GLU A 223 15.81 5.94 13.82
C GLU A 223 15.57 5.02 12.62
N ILE A 224 14.35 4.51 12.47
CA ILE A 224 13.97 3.68 11.31
C ILE A 224 13.82 4.53 10.05
N ALA A 225 13.26 5.73 10.17
CA ALA A 225 13.18 6.66 9.05
C ALA A 225 14.58 7.04 8.54
N GLU A 226 15.50 7.40 9.43
CA GLU A 226 16.89 7.72 9.13
C GLU A 226 17.65 6.53 8.56
N PHE A 227 17.47 5.33 9.16
CA PHE A 227 18.01 4.09 8.61
C PHE A 227 17.57 3.88 7.16
N SER A 228 16.29 4.06 6.88
CA SER A 228 15.71 3.87 5.54
C SER A 228 16.33 4.84 4.53
N GLN A 229 16.46 6.12 4.89
CA GLN A 229 17.08 7.14 4.05
C GLN A 229 18.58 6.86 3.80
N LYS A 230 19.30 6.38 4.82
CA LYS A 230 20.70 5.99 4.68
C LYS A 230 20.88 4.77 3.78
N LYS A 231 19.93 3.83 3.77
CA LYS A 231 19.99 2.60 2.98
C LYS A 231 19.56 2.81 1.51
N PHE A 232 18.70 3.77 1.25
CA PHE A 232 18.21 4.05 -0.09
C PHE A 232 18.32 5.55 -0.41
N LYS A 233 19.25 5.92 -1.28
CA LYS A 233 19.60 7.32 -1.56
C LYS A 233 18.46 8.16 -2.13
N ASN A 234 17.57 7.54 -2.91
CA ASN A 234 16.41 8.22 -3.50
C ASN A 234 15.17 8.17 -2.58
N LEU A 235 15.37 7.96 -1.26
CA LEU A 235 14.31 8.07 -0.27
C LEU A 235 14.28 9.47 0.33
N GLU A 236 13.11 10.09 0.22
CA GLU A 236 12.82 11.37 0.85
C GLU A 236 11.89 11.16 2.03
N ILE A 237 12.12 11.88 3.13
CA ILE A 237 11.28 11.85 4.32
C ILE A 237 10.44 13.11 4.37
N LYS A 238 9.11 12.95 4.36
CA LYS A 238 8.15 13.99 4.69
C LYS A 238 7.67 13.79 6.13
N LYS A 239 8.18 14.61 7.06
CA LYS A 239 7.74 14.57 8.45
C LYS A 239 6.34 15.14 8.58
N ILE A 240 5.51 14.45 9.33
CA ILE A 240 4.12 14.80 9.65
C ILE A 240 3.96 14.66 11.17
N GLU A 241 3.35 15.63 11.78
CA GLU A 241 2.86 15.52 13.17
C GLU A 241 1.43 15.00 13.11
N SER A 242 1.21 13.81 13.61
CA SER A 242 -0.09 13.14 13.60
C SER A 242 -0.21 12.25 14.83
N ASP A 243 -1.43 11.99 15.26
CA ASP A 243 -1.70 11.05 16.33
C ASP A 243 -1.73 9.61 15.76
N GLY A 244 -0.91 8.75 16.37
CA GLY A 244 -0.94 7.30 16.08
C GLY A 244 -0.25 6.89 14.78
N HIS A 245 -0.55 5.67 14.35
CA HIS A 245 -0.03 5.00 13.16
C HIS A 245 -1.21 4.41 12.37
N PRO A 246 -1.23 4.57 11.05
CA PRO A 246 -0.38 5.37 10.15
C PRO A 246 -0.75 6.86 10.14
N VAL A 247 -0.09 7.68 9.30
CA VAL A 247 -0.53 9.05 9.03
C VAL A 247 -1.91 9.01 8.39
N ALA A 248 -2.87 9.73 8.97
CA ALA A 248 -4.22 9.82 8.44
C ALA A 248 -4.26 10.58 7.11
N TRP A 249 -5.00 10.07 6.15
CA TRP A 249 -5.21 10.76 4.87
C TRP A 249 -6.13 11.98 5.07
N SER A 250 -5.61 13.15 4.75
CA SER A 250 -6.34 14.42 4.79
C SER A 250 -6.24 15.13 3.44
N PRO A 251 -7.12 16.09 3.13
CA PRO A 251 -7.02 16.87 1.89
C PRO A 251 -5.64 17.49 1.69
N GLN A 252 -5.02 18.01 2.74
CA GLN A 252 -3.69 18.63 2.68
C GLN A 252 -2.59 17.63 2.34
N ILE A 253 -2.66 16.42 2.91
CA ILE A 253 -1.69 15.35 2.63
C ILE A 253 -1.89 14.84 1.21
N THR A 254 -3.12 14.65 0.76
CA THR A 254 -3.40 14.18 -0.60
C THR A 254 -2.99 15.18 -1.67
N GLU A 255 -3.23 16.46 -1.45
CA GLU A 255 -2.76 17.53 -2.34
C GLU A 255 -1.23 17.56 -2.40
N TRP A 256 -0.57 17.44 -1.25
CA TRP A 256 0.89 17.35 -1.20
C TRP A 256 1.41 16.14 -1.97
N VAL A 257 0.77 14.97 -1.83
CA VAL A 257 1.15 13.72 -2.54
C VAL A 257 1.11 13.94 -4.04
N TYR A 258 0.01 14.44 -4.59
CA TYR A 258 -0.11 14.67 -6.02
C TYR A 258 0.89 15.72 -6.52
N SER A 259 1.02 16.84 -5.81
CA SER A 259 1.97 17.89 -6.18
C SER A 259 3.42 17.41 -6.21
N ASN A 260 3.79 16.45 -5.35
CA ASN A 260 5.16 15.98 -5.23
C ASN A 260 5.47 14.72 -6.05
N LEU A 261 4.49 13.84 -6.31
CA LEU A 261 4.73 12.62 -7.08
C LEU A 261 4.51 12.83 -8.59
N VAL A 262 3.57 13.69 -9.00
CA VAL A 262 3.26 13.97 -10.41
C VAL A 262 4.21 15.00 -11.02
N PHE A 263 4.54 16.07 -10.30
CA PHE A 263 5.24 17.23 -10.86
C PHE A 263 6.77 17.16 -10.79
N HIS A 264 7.35 16.15 -10.17
CA HIS A 264 8.82 15.99 -10.26
C HIS A 264 9.23 15.47 -11.63
N LYS A 265 9.43 16.40 -12.59
CA LYS A 265 10.32 16.13 -13.72
C LYS A 265 11.67 15.77 -13.11
N ILE A 266 12.16 14.57 -13.42
CA ILE A 266 13.53 14.19 -13.13
C ILE A 266 14.40 15.26 -13.82
N VAL A 267 15.00 16.14 -13.03
CA VAL A 267 16.09 16.99 -13.52
C VAL A 267 17.27 16.04 -13.67
N THR A 268 17.39 15.44 -14.84
CA THR A 268 18.62 14.74 -15.25
C THR A 268 19.74 15.76 -15.36
N HIS A 269 20.64 15.71 -14.39
CA HIS A 269 21.95 16.37 -14.48
C HIS A 269 22.95 15.50 -15.24
#